data_42b2e5cc2fe7f1986626f502ccd847ae
#
_entry.id   42b2e5cc2fe7f1986626f502ccd847ae
#
_cell.length_a   1.000
_cell.length_b   1.000
_cell.length_c   1.000
_cell.angle_alpha   90.00
_cell.angle_beta   90.00
_cell.angle_gamma   90.00
#
_symmetry.space_group_name_H-M   'P 1'
#
loop_
_entity.id
_entity.type
_entity.pdbx_description
1 polymer ?
#
loop_
_entity_poly.entity_id
_entity_poly.type
_entity_poly.pdbx_seq_one_letter_code
_entity_poly.pdbx_strand_id
1 'polypeptide(L)'
;MNDRDPAGDPLYARRVGVVRDAAVGFPDARTGSNKRHTIPDAVMSAFAVFFLQSPSWLSCQRAMQGEKGENNARTLFGIGTVPVDNHVRNLLDPAPPELLHGAYRKLLGMLEDGGALERFRVLGGLAPVALDGTDFHSSEKISCANCLVTRHADGRTVFSHKAVTPVIVAPNVRQAVPLRPEFCAPQDGAQKQDCEINASKRWLDDTACPCPGRTARSA
;
A
#
# COMPACT_ATOMS: atom_id res chain seq x y z
N MET A 1 -20.04 18.49 -8.49
CA MET A 1 -19.04 17.93 -7.52
C MET A 1 -19.62 18.20 -6.15
N ASN A 2 -20.02 17.15 -5.43
CA ASN A 2 -20.74 17.31 -4.16
C ASN A 2 -19.72 17.78 -3.10
N ASP A 3 -19.87 19.02 -2.68
CA ASP A 3 -19.03 19.69 -1.65
C ASP A 3 -19.38 19.20 -0.23
N ARG A 4 -19.32 17.88 -0.01
CA ARG A 4 -19.45 17.33 1.34
C ARG A 4 -18.11 17.41 2.03
N ASP A 5 -18.08 18.06 3.19
CA ASP A 5 -16.93 18.06 4.07
C ASP A 5 -16.55 16.61 4.41
N PRO A 6 -15.39 16.10 3.94
CA PRO A 6 -14.98 14.72 4.19
C PRO A 6 -14.76 14.43 5.69
N ALA A 7 -14.46 15.44 6.52
CA ALA A 7 -14.32 15.28 7.96
C ALA A 7 -15.63 14.94 8.66
N GLY A 8 -16.78 15.33 8.06
CA GLY A 8 -18.13 15.00 8.55
C GLY A 8 -18.71 13.71 7.98
N ASP A 9 -18.02 13.04 7.04
CA ASP A 9 -18.51 11.79 6.45
C ASP A 9 -18.07 10.57 7.30
N PRO A 10 -19.02 9.89 7.99
CA PRO A 10 -18.70 8.71 8.80
C PRO A 10 -18.01 7.59 8.01
N LEU A 11 -18.33 7.49 6.71
CA LEU A 11 -17.77 6.47 5.83
C LEU A 11 -16.30 6.77 5.51
N TYR A 12 -15.96 8.05 5.29
CA TYR A 12 -14.60 8.50 5.13
C TYR A 12 -13.76 8.22 6.38
N ALA A 13 -14.23 8.68 7.55
CA ALA A 13 -13.56 8.48 8.82
C ALA A 13 -13.31 6.99 9.11
N ARG A 14 -14.31 6.13 8.84
CA ARG A 14 -14.19 4.68 9.00
C ARG A 14 -13.11 4.07 8.09
N ARG A 15 -13.01 4.51 6.82
CA ARG A 15 -12.02 4.01 5.86
C ARG A 15 -10.60 4.45 6.22
N VAL A 16 -10.43 5.71 6.57
CA VAL A 16 -9.13 6.24 7.03
C VAL A 16 -8.72 5.57 8.34
N GLY A 17 -9.67 5.31 9.22
CA GLY A 17 -9.47 4.56 10.46
C GLY A 17 -8.88 3.18 10.24
N VAL A 18 -9.26 2.47 9.17
CA VAL A 18 -8.67 1.15 8.84
C VAL A 18 -7.15 1.22 8.65
N VAL A 19 -6.67 2.27 7.97
CA VAL A 19 -5.22 2.47 7.75
C VAL A 19 -4.53 2.82 9.06
N ARG A 20 -5.15 3.68 9.87
CA ARG A 20 -4.63 4.06 11.19
C ARG A 20 -4.56 2.88 12.15
N ASP A 21 -5.58 2.02 12.17
CA ASP A 21 -5.60 0.81 13.00
C ASP A 21 -4.48 -0.16 12.61
N ALA A 22 -4.22 -0.33 11.31
CA ALA A 22 -3.10 -1.13 10.83
C ALA A 22 -1.75 -0.57 11.30
N ALA A 23 -1.62 0.75 11.36
CA ALA A 23 -0.40 1.42 11.79
C ALA A 23 -0.01 1.13 13.27
N VAL A 24 -0.97 0.76 14.11
CA VAL A 24 -0.69 0.37 15.51
C VAL A 24 0.18 -0.87 15.59
N GLY A 25 0.09 -1.78 14.62
CA GLY A 25 0.90 -3.00 14.54
C GLY A 25 2.31 -2.82 14.00
N PHE A 26 2.70 -1.60 13.57
CA PHE A 26 4.03 -1.35 13.02
C PHE A 26 5.10 -1.31 14.12
N PRO A 27 6.29 -1.86 13.88
CA PRO A 27 7.37 -1.89 14.87
C PRO A 27 7.90 -0.48 15.15
N ASP A 28 8.21 -0.22 16.39
CA ASP A 28 8.94 0.98 16.82
C ASP A 28 10.34 0.60 17.29
N ALA A 29 11.30 0.68 16.38
CA ALA A 29 12.70 0.34 16.66
C ALA A 29 13.45 1.37 17.53
N ARG A 30 12.80 2.47 17.92
CA ARG A 30 13.43 3.51 18.74
C ARG A 30 13.61 3.06 20.19
N THR A 31 14.80 3.23 20.72
CA THR A 31 15.16 2.85 22.09
C THR A 31 15.02 3.99 23.12
N GLY A 32 14.92 5.25 22.66
CA GLY A 32 14.84 6.42 23.53
C GLY A 32 13.45 6.69 24.08
N SER A 33 13.37 7.43 25.20
CA SER A 33 12.11 7.87 25.82
C SER A 33 11.45 9.06 25.09
N ASN A 34 12.22 9.85 24.35
CA ASN A 34 11.70 11.03 23.62
C ASN A 34 11.07 10.63 22.28
N LYS A 35 9.87 10.08 22.34
CA LYS A 35 9.09 9.65 21.17
C LYS A 35 7.99 10.67 20.82
N ARG A 36 8.41 11.88 20.45
CA ARG A 36 7.48 12.99 20.12
C ARG A 36 6.43 12.60 19.06
N HIS A 37 6.82 11.81 18.05
CA HIS A 37 5.91 11.36 16.99
C HIS A 37 5.59 9.89 17.20
N THR A 38 4.32 9.53 17.08
CA THR A 38 3.89 8.13 17.14
C THR A 38 4.09 7.44 15.79
N ILE A 39 4.17 6.11 15.79
CA ILE A 39 4.20 5.33 14.54
C ILE A 39 2.93 5.58 13.72
N PRO A 40 1.71 5.57 14.30
CA PRO A 40 0.51 5.94 13.56
C PRO A 40 0.59 7.34 12.92
N ASP A 41 1.16 8.34 13.59
CA ASP A 41 1.34 9.66 12.98
C ASP A 41 2.27 9.62 11.76
N ALA A 42 3.33 8.81 11.80
CA ALA A 42 4.25 8.63 10.67
C ALA A 42 3.55 7.92 9.49
N VAL A 43 2.82 6.83 9.76
CA VAL A 43 2.07 6.09 8.72
C VAL A 43 1.00 6.97 8.09
N MET A 44 0.23 7.69 8.92
CA MET A 44 -0.83 8.56 8.41
C MET A 44 -0.27 9.78 7.66
N SER A 45 0.91 10.28 8.05
CA SER A 45 1.61 11.32 7.28
C SER A 45 2.06 10.80 5.92
N ALA A 46 2.59 9.58 5.85
CA ALA A 46 2.91 8.92 4.58
C ALA A 46 1.66 8.73 3.72
N PHE A 47 0.59 8.20 4.30
CA PHE A 47 -0.69 8.03 3.61
C PHE A 47 -1.21 9.36 3.05
N ALA A 48 -1.16 10.44 3.83
CA ALA A 48 -1.65 11.74 3.42
C ALA A 48 -0.91 12.31 2.19
N VAL A 49 0.40 12.07 2.05
CA VAL A 49 1.17 12.50 0.86
C VAL A 49 0.55 11.93 -0.42
N PHE A 50 0.29 10.63 -0.44
CA PHE A 50 -0.28 9.95 -1.60
C PHE A 50 -1.77 10.26 -1.76
N PHE A 51 -2.53 10.30 -0.68
CA PHE A 51 -3.96 10.60 -0.71
C PHE A 51 -4.24 12.02 -1.25
N LEU A 52 -3.45 12.99 -0.84
CA LEU A 52 -3.55 14.38 -1.31
C LEU A 52 -2.84 14.61 -2.65
N GLN A 53 -2.22 13.58 -3.22
CA GLN A 53 -1.42 13.69 -4.45
C GLN A 53 -0.39 14.82 -4.38
N SER A 54 0.23 14.98 -3.22
CA SER A 54 1.21 16.04 -3.00
C SER A 54 2.46 15.80 -3.85
N PRO A 55 3.04 16.85 -4.47
CA PRO A 55 4.20 16.69 -5.36
C PRO A 55 5.46 16.24 -4.64
N SER A 56 5.54 16.40 -3.33
CA SER A 56 6.63 15.93 -2.50
C SER A 56 6.25 15.85 -1.01
N TRP A 57 7.02 15.09 -0.25
CA TRP A 57 6.90 15.02 1.21
C TRP A 57 7.00 16.40 1.87
N LEU A 58 7.99 17.19 1.48
CA LEU A 58 8.22 18.52 2.03
C LEU A 58 7.03 19.46 1.74
N SER A 59 6.45 19.36 0.55
CA SER A 59 5.25 20.15 0.18
C SER A 59 4.06 19.76 1.06
N CYS A 60 3.80 18.47 1.23
CA CYS A 60 2.74 17.97 2.10
C CYS A 60 2.96 18.36 3.56
N GLN A 61 4.18 18.20 4.07
CA GLN A 61 4.54 18.58 5.43
C GLN A 61 4.28 20.06 5.68
N ARG A 62 4.75 20.94 4.80
CA ARG A 62 4.52 22.39 4.93
C ARG A 62 3.03 22.75 4.91
N ALA A 63 2.28 22.11 4.01
CA ALA A 63 0.84 22.30 3.93
C ALA A 63 0.12 21.88 5.22
N MET A 64 0.52 20.75 5.81
CA MET A 64 -0.08 20.24 7.05
C MET A 64 0.40 20.96 8.33
N GLN A 65 1.53 21.65 8.30
CA GLN A 65 2.03 22.43 9.43
C GLN A 65 1.50 23.88 9.47
N GLY A 66 0.84 24.35 8.43
CA GLY A 66 0.12 25.63 8.45
C GLY A 66 -1.15 25.52 9.30
N GLU A 67 -1.66 26.65 9.81
CA GLU A 67 -2.79 26.70 10.76
C GLU A 67 -4.01 25.89 10.31
N LYS A 68 -4.47 26.08 9.06
CA LYS A 68 -5.57 25.28 8.48
C LYS A 68 -5.16 23.84 8.21
N GLY A 69 -3.92 23.61 7.81
CA GLY A 69 -3.36 22.29 7.53
C GLY A 69 -3.23 21.44 8.77
N GLU A 70 -2.83 22.00 9.90
CA GLU A 70 -2.75 21.31 11.18
C GLU A 70 -4.12 20.82 11.66
N ASN A 71 -5.15 21.64 11.49
CA ASN A 71 -6.51 21.22 11.79
C ASN A 71 -6.95 20.06 10.87
N ASN A 72 -6.69 20.15 9.57
CA ASN A 72 -7.01 19.09 8.61
C ASN A 72 -6.20 17.81 8.87
N ALA A 73 -4.93 17.91 9.22
CA ALA A 73 -4.11 16.76 9.61
C ALA A 73 -4.74 15.99 10.78
N ARG A 74 -5.26 16.72 11.77
CA ARG A 74 -5.93 16.15 12.94
C ARG A 74 -7.30 15.58 12.61
N THR A 75 -8.14 16.33 11.90
CA THR A 75 -9.56 15.96 11.68
C THR A 75 -9.72 14.93 10.57
N LEU A 76 -8.93 15.03 9.48
CA LEU A 76 -9.04 14.12 8.35
C LEU A 76 -8.21 12.84 8.54
N PHE A 77 -7.01 12.95 9.08
CA PHE A 77 -6.07 11.84 9.16
C PHE A 77 -5.80 11.38 10.60
N GLY A 78 -6.29 12.09 11.60
CA GLY A 78 -6.04 11.78 13.01
C GLY A 78 -4.56 11.94 13.40
N ILE A 79 -3.78 12.78 12.69
CA ILE A 79 -2.37 13.03 12.96
C ILE A 79 -2.28 14.01 14.10
N GLY A 80 -1.65 13.59 15.20
CA GLY A 80 -1.42 14.46 16.38
C GLY A 80 -0.29 15.46 16.16
N THR A 81 0.82 14.98 15.57
CA THR A 81 1.97 15.80 15.21
C THR A 81 2.57 15.34 13.90
N VAL A 82 2.80 16.28 12.97
CA VAL A 82 3.33 15.98 11.63
C VAL A 82 4.87 15.84 11.70
N PRO A 83 5.42 14.61 11.48
CA PRO A 83 6.86 14.41 11.48
C PRO A 83 7.51 14.98 10.22
N VAL A 84 8.82 15.27 10.28
CA VAL A 84 9.61 15.61 9.10
C VAL A 84 9.85 14.37 8.22
N ASP A 85 10.07 14.57 6.91
CA ASP A 85 10.17 13.49 5.92
C ASP A 85 11.24 12.43 6.27
N ASN A 86 12.44 12.83 6.61
CA ASN A 86 13.51 11.90 7.01
C ASN A 86 13.12 11.08 8.25
N HIS A 87 12.37 11.70 9.18
CA HIS A 87 11.92 10.98 10.37
C HIS A 87 10.85 9.95 10.03
N VAL A 88 9.92 10.28 9.12
CA VAL A 88 8.92 9.33 8.62
C VAL A 88 9.60 8.12 7.98
N ARG A 89 10.58 8.33 7.10
CA ARG A 89 11.34 7.24 6.47
C ARG A 89 12.00 6.35 7.51
N ASN A 90 12.77 6.93 8.43
CA ASN A 90 13.46 6.16 9.47
C ASN A 90 12.51 5.34 10.35
N LEU A 91 11.27 5.80 10.55
CA LEU A 91 10.25 5.09 11.31
C LEU A 91 9.59 3.95 10.52
N LEU A 92 9.42 4.13 9.20
CA LEU A 92 8.67 3.19 8.37
C LEU A 92 9.56 2.18 7.63
N ASP A 93 10.82 2.51 7.34
CA ASP A 93 11.74 1.60 6.63
C ASP A 93 11.88 0.20 7.27
N PRO A 94 11.86 0.05 8.62
CA PRO A 94 11.89 -1.27 9.24
C PRO A 94 10.59 -2.06 9.16
N ALA A 95 9.49 -1.43 8.75
CA ALA A 95 8.17 -2.05 8.78
C ALA A 95 7.94 -2.93 7.55
N PRO A 96 7.63 -4.22 7.72
CA PRO A 96 7.30 -5.08 6.59
C PRO A 96 5.95 -4.66 5.98
N PRO A 97 5.84 -4.61 4.64
CA PRO A 97 4.62 -4.17 3.94
C PRO A 97 3.40 -5.05 4.20
N GLU A 98 3.63 -6.31 4.61
CA GLU A 98 2.59 -7.30 4.94
C GLU A 98 1.67 -6.82 6.07
N LEU A 99 2.13 -5.90 6.92
CA LEU A 99 1.32 -5.29 7.98
C LEU A 99 0.09 -4.54 7.43
N LEU A 100 0.14 -4.11 6.17
CA LEU A 100 -0.99 -3.47 5.48
C LEU A 100 -1.97 -4.45 4.84
N HIS A 101 -1.65 -5.76 4.73
CA HIS A 101 -2.53 -6.73 4.08
C HIS A 101 -3.93 -6.80 4.74
N GLY A 102 -3.97 -6.68 6.07
CA GLY A 102 -5.24 -6.61 6.81
C GLY A 102 -6.10 -5.41 6.45
N ALA A 103 -5.46 -4.25 6.21
CA ALA A 103 -6.16 -3.03 5.79
C ALA A 103 -6.76 -3.18 4.40
N TYR A 104 -6.01 -3.73 3.43
CA TYR A 104 -6.54 -4.03 2.09
C TYR A 104 -7.78 -4.93 2.15
N ARG A 105 -7.75 -6.03 2.92
CA ARG A 105 -8.89 -6.93 3.09
C ARG A 105 -10.10 -6.25 3.70
N LYS A 106 -9.89 -5.44 4.76
CA LYS A 106 -10.99 -4.69 5.40
C LYS A 106 -11.61 -3.67 4.45
N LEU A 107 -10.79 -2.92 3.72
CA LEU A 107 -11.28 -1.92 2.76
C LEU A 107 -12.04 -2.58 1.61
N LEU A 108 -11.55 -3.71 1.09
CA LEU A 108 -12.25 -4.48 0.06
C LEU A 108 -13.61 -4.99 0.57
N GLY A 109 -13.67 -5.55 1.78
CA GLY A 109 -14.91 -5.96 2.41
C GLY A 109 -15.90 -4.81 2.56
N MET A 110 -15.45 -3.62 2.97
CA MET A 110 -16.30 -2.44 3.03
C MET A 110 -16.86 -2.00 1.66
N LEU A 111 -16.10 -2.19 0.57
CA LEU A 111 -16.57 -1.92 -0.79
C LEU A 111 -17.61 -2.94 -1.23
N GLU A 112 -17.41 -4.22 -0.89
CA GLU A 112 -18.36 -5.31 -1.16
C GLU A 112 -19.67 -5.09 -0.40
N ASP A 113 -19.60 -4.92 0.92
CA ASP A 113 -20.76 -4.69 1.80
C ASP A 113 -21.57 -3.45 1.37
N GLY A 114 -20.88 -2.43 0.86
CA GLY A 114 -21.49 -1.21 0.33
C GLY A 114 -22.02 -1.32 -1.11
N GLY A 115 -21.95 -2.50 -1.74
CA GLY A 115 -22.39 -2.73 -3.12
C GLY A 115 -21.55 -2.02 -4.18
N ALA A 116 -20.40 -1.43 -3.80
CA ALA A 116 -19.56 -0.67 -4.72
C ALA A 116 -18.89 -1.56 -5.78
N LEU A 117 -18.75 -2.86 -5.52
CA LEU A 117 -18.14 -3.83 -6.44
C LEU A 117 -19.13 -4.40 -7.46
N GLU A 118 -20.44 -4.21 -7.30
CA GLU A 118 -21.46 -4.75 -8.23
C GLU A 118 -21.24 -4.31 -9.68
N ARG A 119 -20.85 -3.05 -9.88
CA ARG A 119 -20.56 -2.51 -11.22
C ARG A 119 -19.35 -3.12 -11.91
N PHE A 120 -18.50 -3.84 -11.16
CA PHE A 120 -17.33 -4.56 -11.69
C PHE A 120 -17.67 -6.02 -12.03
N ARG A 121 -18.85 -6.51 -11.66
CA ARG A 121 -19.26 -7.87 -11.94
C ARG A 121 -19.71 -8.00 -13.38
N VAL A 122 -19.02 -8.86 -14.11
CA VAL A 122 -19.26 -9.22 -15.52
C VAL A 122 -19.20 -10.74 -15.65
N LEU A 123 -19.43 -11.29 -16.84
CA LEU A 123 -19.24 -12.72 -17.13
C LEU A 123 -19.83 -13.66 -16.07
N GLY A 124 -21.12 -13.48 -15.80
CA GLY A 124 -21.81 -14.34 -14.82
C GLY A 124 -21.54 -13.98 -13.35
N GLY A 125 -21.22 -12.74 -13.06
CA GLY A 125 -21.04 -12.25 -11.70
C GLY A 125 -19.59 -12.23 -11.20
N LEU A 126 -18.63 -12.55 -12.09
CA LEU A 126 -17.21 -12.48 -11.77
C LEU A 126 -16.67 -11.07 -11.95
N ALA A 127 -15.77 -10.64 -11.07
CA ALA A 127 -15.01 -9.41 -11.21
C ALA A 127 -13.62 -9.70 -11.78
N PRO A 128 -13.29 -9.21 -13.00
CA PRO A 128 -11.97 -9.40 -13.58
C PRO A 128 -10.89 -8.70 -12.78
N VAL A 129 -9.76 -9.38 -12.61
CA VAL A 129 -8.56 -8.81 -11.99
C VAL A 129 -7.46 -8.75 -13.05
N ALA A 130 -6.95 -7.55 -13.29
CA ALA A 130 -5.75 -7.35 -14.07
C ALA A 130 -4.52 -7.42 -13.15
N LEU A 131 -3.50 -8.15 -13.60
CA LEU A 131 -2.21 -8.27 -12.92
C LEU A 131 -1.15 -7.61 -13.79
N ASP A 132 -0.43 -6.65 -13.24
CA ASP A 132 0.67 -5.99 -13.94
C ASP A 132 1.83 -5.71 -12.99
N GLY A 133 3.04 -5.78 -13.52
CA GLY A 133 4.27 -5.48 -12.79
C GLY A 133 4.62 -4.00 -12.88
N THR A 134 5.11 -3.44 -11.79
CA THR A 134 5.56 -2.05 -11.72
C THR A 134 6.92 -1.95 -11.07
N ASP A 135 7.85 -1.26 -11.72
CA ASP A 135 9.12 -0.82 -11.14
C ASP A 135 8.88 0.49 -10.40
N PHE A 136 8.86 0.46 -9.06
CA PHE A 136 8.66 1.68 -8.28
C PHE A 136 9.96 2.30 -7.74
N HIS A 137 11.08 1.60 -7.91
CA HIS A 137 12.42 2.11 -7.64
C HIS A 137 13.42 1.48 -8.62
N SER A 138 14.31 2.31 -9.18
CA SER A 138 15.43 1.86 -10.00
C SER A 138 16.61 2.81 -9.83
N SER A 139 17.80 2.29 -9.55
CA SER A 139 19.01 3.10 -9.32
C SER A 139 20.27 2.29 -9.60
N GLU A 140 21.30 2.95 -10.11
CA GLU A 140 22.65 2.39 -10.23
C GLU A 140 23.50 2.60 -8.96
N LYS A 141 23.05 3.49 -8.06
CA LYS A 141 23.83 3.92 -6.88
C LYS A 141 23.18 3.59 -5.56
N ILE A 142 21.84 3.62 -5.51
CA ILE A 142 21.07 3.42 -4.27
C ILE A 142 20.58 1.98 -4.25
N SER A 143 20.96 1.24 -3.22
CA SER A 143 20.57 -0.16 -3.04
C SER A 143 20.24 -0.46 -1.58
N CYS A 144 19.44 -1.49 -1.36
CA CYS A 144 19.19 -2.10 -0.05
C CYS A 144 19.24 -3.63 -0.18
N ALA A 145 19.14 -4.34 0.94
CA ALA A 145 19.15 -5.80 0.97
C ALA A 145 18.02 -6.46 0.17
N ASN A 146 16.90 -5.74 -0.02
CA ASN A 146 15.71 -6.22 -0.71
C ASN A 146 15.64 -5.80 -2.19
N CYS A 147 16.70 -5.19 -2.75
CA CYS A 147 16.75 -4.86 -4.16
C CYS A 147 16.94 -6.10 -5.04
N LEU A 148 16.18 -6.16 -6.13
CA LEU A 148 16.52 -6.99 -7.27
C LEU A 148 17.77 -6.41 -7.96
N VAL A 149 18.64 -7.27 -8.46
CA VAL A 149 19.90 -6.85 -9.09
C VAL A 149 19.92 -7.29 -10.55
N THR A 150 19.97 -6.33 -11.45
CA THR A 150 20.15 -6.58 -12.89
C THR A 150 21.54 -6.15 -13.33
N ARG A 151 22.30 -7.08 -13.91
CA ARG A 151 23.62 -6.81 -14.52
C ARG A 151 23.46 -6.76 -16.02
N HIS A 152 23.79 -5.62 -16.60
CA HIS A 152 23.74 -5.40 -18.05
C HIS A 152 25.06 -5.84 -18.73
N ALA A 153 24.98 -6.17 -20.02
CA ALA A 153 26.14 -6.59 -20.81
C ALA A 153 27.22 -5.51 -20.95
N ASP A 154 26.85 -4.25 -20.78
CA ASP A 154 27.78 -3.10 -20.76
C ASP A 154 28.48 -2.88 -19.41
N GLY A 155 28.28 -3.78 -18.45
CA GLY A 155 28.88 -3.74 -17.11
C GLY A 155 28.11 -2.93 -16.07
N ARG A 156 27.01 -2.24 -16.44
CA ARG A 156 26.17 -1.52 -15.48
C ARG A 156 25.40 -2.50 -14.59
N THR A 157 25.28 -2.13 -13.31
CA THR A 157 24.45 -2.84 -12.35
C THR A 157 23.31 -1.93 -11.93
N VAL A 158 22.08 -2.41 -12.05
CA VAL A 158 20.86 -1.68 -11.67
C VAL A 158 20.21 -2.42 -10.50
N PHE A 159 19.91 -1.66 -9.45
CA PHE A 159 19.15 -2.09 -8.29
C PHE A 159 17.71 -1.63 -8.43
N SER A 160 16.75 -2.52 -8.31
CA SER A 160 15.34 -2.17 -8.48
C SER A 160 14.44 -2.82 -7.44
N HIS A 161 13.29 -2.18 -7.20
CA HIS A 161 12.17 -2.78 -6.49
C HIS A 161 10.98 -2.87 -7.44
N LYS A 162 10.41 -4.06 -7.52
CA LYS A 162 9.25 -4.37 -8.34
C LYS A 162 8.12 -4.92 -7.49
N ALA A 163 6.90 -4.66 -7.91
CA ALA A 163 5.72 -5.28 -7.35
C ALA A 163 4.71 -5.61 -8.45
N VAL A 164 3.99 -6.68 -8.26
CA VAL A 164 2.74 -6.93 -9.00
C VAL A 164 1.64 -6.15 -8.31
N THR A 165 0.90 -5.35 -9.08
CA THR A 165 -0.19 -4.51 -8.59
C THR A 165 -1.52 -4.98 -9.15
N PRO A 166 -2.20 -5.92 -8.47
CA PRO A 166 -3.49 -6.43 -8.92
C PRO A 166 -4.58 -5.36 -8.78
N VAL A 167 -5.44 -5.25 -9.78
CA VAL A 167 -6.56 -4.30 -9.77
C VAL A 167 -7.83 -4.96 -10.30
N ILE A 168 -8.98 -4.73 -9.63
CA ILE A 168 -10.29 -5.08 -10.15
C ILE A 168 -10.67 -4.05 -11.20
N VAL A 169 -11.03 -4.51 -12.38
CA VAL A 169 -11.42 -3.68 -13.54
C VAL A 169 -12.71 -4.20 -14.17
N ALA A 170 -13.41 -3.35 -14.91
CA ALA A 170 -14.54 -3.79 -15.74
C ALA A 170 -14.67 -2.92 -16.99
N PRO A 171 -15.20 -3.45 -18.09
CA PRO A 171 -15.51 -2.68 -19.28
C PRO A 171 -16.42 -1.48 -18.95
N ASN A 172 -16.14 -0.32 -19.55
CA ASN A 172 -16.89 0.92 -19.35
C ASN A 172 -16.90 1.49 -17.91
N VAL A 173 -16.14 0.93 -17.00
CA VAL A 173 -15.90 1.49 -15.65
C VAL A 173 -14.53 2.17 -15.65
N ARG A 174 -14.50 3.49 -15.45
CA ARG A 174 -13.25 4.26 -15.43
C ARG A 174 -12.42 4.04 -14.17
N GLN A 175 -13.06 3.63 -13.10
CA GLN A 175 -12.38 3.38 -11.83
C GLN A 175 -11.77 1.98 -11.85
N ALA A 176 -10.65 1.84 -11.15
CA ALA A 176 -10.06 0.56 -10.81
C ALA A 176 -10.00 0.43 -9.28
N VAL A 177 -10.15 -0.77 -8.76
CA VAL A 177 -10.03 -1.03 -7.32
C VAL A 177 -8.71 -1.76 -7.08
N PRO A 178 -7.70 -1.09 -6.50
CA PRO A 178 -6.42 -1.72 -6.21
C PRO A 178 -6.59 -2.77 -5.09
N LEU A 179 -5.97 -3.91 -5.30
CA LEU A 179 -5.83 -4.97 -4.31
C LEU A 179 -4.44 -4.90 -3.67
N ARG A 180 -4.17 -5.74 -2.69
CA ARG A 180 -2.84 -5.77 -2.08
C ARG A 180 -1.77 -6.07 -3.13
N PRO A 181 -0.67 -5.33 -3.14
CA PRO A 181 0.45 -5.65 -4.02
C PRO A 181 1.19 -6.89 -3.54
N GLU A 182 1.91 -7.53 -4.45
CA GLU A 182 2.86 -8.59 -4.16
C GLU A 182 4.25 -8.16 -4.60
N PHE A 183 5.19 -8.07 -3.66
CA PHE A 183 6.54 -7.59 -3.95
C PHE A 183 7.42 -8.72 -4.48
N CYS A 184 8.22 -8.42 -5.52
CA CYS A 184 9.29 -9.28 -5.95
C CYS A 184 10.43 -9.20 -4.94
N ALA A 185 10.85 -10.35 -4.40
CA ALA A 185 11.93 -10.46 -3.44
C ALA A 185 13.21 -10.99 -4.10
N PRO A 186 14.42 -10.51 -3.74
CA PRO A 186 15.66 -11.00 -4.34
C PRO A 186 15.91 -12.48 -4.04
N GLN A 187 15.34 -12.99 -2.94
CA GLN A 187 15.46 -14.37 -2.48
C GLN A 187 14.08 -14.89 -2.07
N ASP A 188 13.45 -15.63 -2.96
CA ASP A 188 12.19 -16.34 -2.73
C ASP A 188 12.39 -17.84 -2.42
N GLY A 189 13.64 -18.28 -2.24
CA GLY A 189 14.05 -19.66 -2.07
C GLY A 189 14.42 -20.38 -3.37
N ALA A 190 14.26 -19.75 -4.53
CA ALA A 190 14.64 -20.31 -5.82
C ALA A 190 16.10 -19.98 -6.19
N GLN A 191 16.69 -20.75 -7.13
CA GLN A 191 18.05 -20.50 -7.63
C GLN A 191 18.16 -19.19 -8.42
N LYS A 192 17.08 -18.79 -9.10
CA LYS A 192 17.02 -17.53 -9.85
C LYS A 192 16.32 -16.48 -8.99
N GLN A 193 16.76 -15.24 -9.17
CA GLN A 193 16.10 -14.08 -8.60
C GLN A 193 14.62 -14.06 -8.99
N ASP A 194 13.77 -13.67 -8.06
CA ASP A 194 12.32 -13.57 -8.24
C ASP A 194 11.92 -12.65 -9.40
N CYS A 195 10.72 -12.85 -9.92
CA CYS A 195 10.17 -12.09 -11.02
C CYS A 195 8.67 -11.89 -10.86
N GLU A 196 8.11 -10.99 -11.68
CA GLU A 196 6.68 -10.67 -11.70
C GLU A 196 5.79 -11.89 -11.88
N ILE A 197 6.22 -12.90 -12.66
CA ILE A 197 5.46 -14.15 -12.86
C ILE A 197 5.36 -14.94 -11.57
N ASN A 198 6.47 -15.06 -10.82
CA ASN A 198 6.46 -15.78 -9.55
C ASN A 198 5.67 -15.00 -8.48
N ALA A 199 5.84 -13.69 -8.41
CA ALA A 199 5.04 -12.83 -7.56
C ALA A 199 3.54 -12.94 -7.87
N SER A 200 3.16 -12.96 -9.15
CA SER A 200 1.77 -13.17 -9.57
C SER A 200 1.21 -14.52 -9.12
N LYS A 201 2.02 -15.59 -9.22
CA LYS A 201 1.61 -16.93 -8.75
C LYS A 201 1.39 -16.94 -7.25
N ARG A 202 2.33 -16.40 -6.45
CA ARG A 202 2.18 -16.28 -4.99
C ARG A 202 0.91 -15.51 -4.62
N TRP A 203 0.68 -14.38 -5.32
CA TRP A 203 -0.53 -13.60 -5.09
C TRP A 203 -1.80 -14.38 -5.37
N LEU A 204 -1.85 -15.14 -6.47
CA LEU A 204 -2.98 -15.99 -6.83
C LEU A 204 -3.20 -17.12 -5.82
N ASP A 205 -2.14 -17.78 -5.38
CA ASP A 205 -2.21 -18.87 -4.40
C ASP A 205 -2.75 -18.39 -3.04
N ASP A 206 -2.31 -17.20 -2.60
CA ASP A 206 -2.73 -16.61 -1.33
C ASP A 206 -4.13 -15.96 -1.40
N THR A 207 -4.59 -15.56 -2.58
CA THR A 207 -5.90 -14.95 -2.79
C THR A 207 -6.94 -15.95 -3.30
N ALA A 208 -6.53 -17.13 -3.76
CA ALA A 208 -7.45 -18.18 -4.15
C ALA A 208 -8.33 -18.52 -2.95
N CYS A 209 -9.54 -17.97 -2.95
CA CYS A 209 -10.58 -18.37 -2.02
C CYS A 209 -10.67 -19.90 -2.07
N PRO A 210 -10.76 -20.63 -0.94
CA PRO A 210 -11.09 -22.04 -0.97
C PRO A 210 -12.48 -22.15 -1.60
N CYS A 211 -12.53 -22.40 -2.91
CA CYS A 211 -13.77 -22.87 -3.52
C CYS A 211 -14.17 -24.12 -2.75
N PRO A 212 -15.36 -24.16 -2.12
CA PRO A 212 -15.83 -25.39 -1.47
C PRO A 212 -15.91 -26.47 -2.55
N GLY A 213 -14.93 -27.39 -2.58
CA GLY A 213 -14.87 -28.48 -3.56
C GLY A 213 -13.49 -28.85 -4.11
N ARG A 214 -12.41 -28.08 -3.86
CA ARG A 214 -11.05 -28.54 -4.18
C ARG A 214 -10.43 -29.21 -2.97
N THR A 215 -10.62 -30.54 -2.88
CA THR A 215 -9.78 -31.38 -2.03
C THR A 215 -8.33 -31.26 -2.49
N ALA A 216 -7.43 -30.93 -1.54
CA ALA A 216 -6.00 -30.95 -1.76
C ALA A 216 -5.61 -32.30 -2.38
N ARG A 217 -5.07 -32.28 -3.61
CA ARG A 217 -4.37 -33.45 -4.13
C ARG A 217 -3.05 -33.52 -3.38
N SER A 218 -3.00 -34.41 -2.43
CA SER A 218 -1.75 -34.89 -1.82
C SER A 218 -0.88 -35.51 -2.93
N ALA A 219 0.31 -34.99 -3.10
CA ALA A 219 1.42 -35.62 -3.77
C ALA A 219 2.53 -35.86 -2.75
#